data_1ed69f4d34f9b4ddac674148a46d2ef1
#
_entry.id   1ed69f4d34f9b4ddac674148a46d2ef1
#
_cell.length_a   1.000
_cell.length_b   1.000
_cell.length_c   1.000
_cell.angle_alpha   90.00
_cell.angle_beta   90.00
_cell.angle_gamma   90.00
#
_symmetry.space_group_name_H-M   'P 1'
#
loop_
_entity.id
_entity.type
_entity.pdbx_description
1 polymer ?
#
loop_
_entity_poly.entity_id
_entity_poly.type
_entity_poly.pdbx_seq_one_letter_code
_entity_poly.pdbx_strand_id
1 'polypeptide(L)'
;FAVSSKGDEASDTLKSKIQAYLLDFDMTLDEKEPEIVISVGGDGTLLYAFHRYSDRLDKTAFVGVHTGHLGFYADWVPQEIEKLVLAIAKTP
;
A
#
# COMPACT_ATOMS: atom_id res chain seq x y z
N PHE A 1 0.91 -2.67 9.35
CA PHE A 1 0.95 -2.25 7.96
C PHE A 1 1.47 -0.82 7.83
N ALA A 2 1.91 -0.45 6.66
CA ALA A 2 2.22 0.93 6.32
C ALA A 2 1.66 1.24 4.94
N VAL A 3 1.33 2.51 4.70
CA VAL A 3 0.86 2.97 3.39
C VAL A 3 1.75 4.11 2.94
N SER A 4 2.33 3.95 1.76
CA SER A 4 3.19 4.95 1.14
C SER A 4 2.42 5.62 0.00
N SER A 5 2.50 6.94 -0.09
CA SER A 5 1.79 7.72 -1.11
C SER A 5 2.77 8.48 -1.98
N LYS A 6 2.38 8.67 -3.25
CA LYS A 6 3.12 9.52 -4.18
C LYS A 6 3.18 10.97 -3.71
N GLY A 7 2.20 11.40 -2.91
CA GLY A 7 2.18 12.75 -2.36
C GLY A 7 1.24 13.72 -3.08
N ASP A 8 0.60 13.31 -4.17
CA ASP A 8 -0.42 14.13 -4.80
C ASP A 8 -1.76 13.96 -4.09
N GLU A 9 -2.72 14.83 -4.39
CA GLU A 9 -4.02 14.84 -3.72
C GLU A 9 -4.76 13.50 -3.87
N ALA A 10 -4.77 12.95 -5.08
CA ALA A 10 -5.46 11.70 -5.35
C ALA A 10 -4.86 10.54 -4.55
N SER A 11 -3.54 10.44 -4.54
CA SER A 11 -2.84 9.37 -3.81
C SER A 11 -3.00 9.53 -2.30
N ASP A 12 -2.93 10.76 -1.79
CA ASP A 12 -3.08 11.01 -0.35
C ASP A 12 -4.51 10.73 0.13
N THR A 13 -5.51 11.05 -0.68
CA THR A 13 -6.91 10.73 -0.37
C THR A 13 -7.10 9.22 -0.30
N LEU A 14 -6.54 8.52 -1.26
CA LEU A 14 -6.64 7.07 -1.32
C LEU A 14 -5.88 6.41 -0.17
N LYS A 15 -4.70 6.93 0.18
CA LYS A 15 -3.94 6.47 1.35
C LYS A 15 -4.78 6.56 2.61
N SER A 16 -5.42 7.70 2.86
CA SER A 16 -6.26 7.88 4.04
C SER A 16 -7.42 6.90 4.08
N LYS A 17 -8.02 6.63 2.93
CA LYS A 17 -9.12 5.69 2.80
C LYS A 17 -8.68 4.25 3.10
N ILE A 18 -7.54 3.84 2.57
CA ILE A 18 -6.97 2.51 2.82
C ILE A 18 -6.64 2.35 4.30
N GLN A 19 -6.00 3.34 4.90
CA GLN A 19 -5.65 3.30 6.31
C GLN A 19 -6.90 3.13 7.18
N ALA A 20 -7.96 3.88 6.90
CA ALA A 20 -9.20 3.79 7.66
C ALA A 20 -9.82 2.38 7.55
N TYR A 21 -9.87 1.83 6.34
CA TYR A 21 -10.42 0.49 6.14
C TYR A 21 -9.62 -0.58 6.87
N LEU A 22 -8.28 -0.52 6.80
CA LEU A 22 -7.44 -1.52 7.46
C LEU A 22 -7.53 -1.42 8.98
N LEU A 23 -7.61 -0.21 9.52
CA LEU A 23 -7.80 -0.03 10.95
C LEU A 23 -9.14 -0.59 11.43
N ASP A 24 -10.19 -0.50 10.59
CA ASP A 24 -11.48 -1.10 10.90
C ASP A 24 -11.43 -2.63 10.96
N PHE A 25 -10.44 -3.26 10.33
CA PHE A 25 -10.21 -4.70 10.42
C PHE A 25 -9.21 -5.09 11.51
N ASP A 26 -9.00 -4.20 12.47
CA ASP A 26 -8.09 -4.42 13.62
C ASP A 26 -6.62 -4.61 13.24
N MET A 27 -6.23 -4.12 12.07
CA MET A 27 -4.82 -4.13 11.68
C MET A 27 -4.09 -2.95 12.31
N THR A 28 -2.82 -3.14 12.63
CA THR A 28 -2.00 -2.14 13.31
C THR A 28 -1.14 -1.37 12.33
N LEU A 29 -1.21 -0.04 12.38
CA LEU A 29 -0.33 0.83 11.59
C LEU A 29 1.06 0.82 12.23
N ASP A 30 2.06 0.41 11.46
CA ASP A 30 3.46 0.36 11.90
C ASP A 30 4.37 0.77 10.74
N GLU A 31 4.85 1.99 10.78
CA GLU A 31 5.69 2.53 9.71
C GLU A 31 7.15 2.11 9.82
N LYS A 32 7.56 1.56 10.95
CA LYS A 32 8.95 1.15 11.17
C LYS A 32 9.21 -0.29 10.74
N GLU A 33 8.34 -1.18 11.14
CA GLU A 33 8.49 -2.62 10.87
C GLU A 33 7.19 -3.23 10.36
N PRO A 34 6.67 -2.72 9.22
CA PRO A 34 5.40 -3.24 8.71
C PRO A 34 5.55 -4.64 8.13
N GLU A 35 4.51 -5.44 8.30
CA GLU A 35 4.42 -6.75 7.63
C GLU A 35 3.95 -6.59 6.20
N ILE A 36 3.15 -5.56 5.92
CA ILE A 36 2.66 -5.23 4.59
C ILE A 36 2.84 -3.75 4.35
N VAL A 37 3.37 -3.40 3.19
CA VAL A 37 3.46 -2.02 2.72
C VAL A 37 2.59 -1.88 1.48
N ILE A 38 1.68 -0.92 1.52
CA ILE A 38 0.81 -0.59 0.38
C ILE A 38 1.32 0.70 -0.22
N SER A 39 1.69 0.65 -1.49
CA SER A 39 2.21 1.80 -2.22
C SER A 39 1.10 2.37 -3.11
N VAL A 40 0.76 3.64 -2.89
CA VAL A 40 -0.31 4.33 -3.63
C VAL A 40 0.32 5.36 -4.55
N GLY A 41 0.28 5.11 -5.84
CA GLY A 41 0.90 5.99 -6.83
C GLY A 41 1.23 5.25 -8.10
N GLY A 42 2.49 5.27 -8.49
CA GLY A 42 2.99 4.56 -9.64
C GLY A 42 4.21 3.72 -9.28
N ASP A 43 4.94 3.30 -10.31
CA ASP A 43 6.13 2.45 -10.13
C ASP A 43 7.21 3.11 -9.28
N GLY A 44 7.39 4.43 -9.43
CA GLY A 44 8.36 5.18 -8.64
C GLY A 44 8.04 5.16 -7.15
N THR A 45 6.77 5.24 -6.78
CA THR A 45 6.34 5.17 -5.39
C THR A 45 6.61 3.77 -4.81
N LEU A 46 6.37 2.74 -5.61
CA LEU A 46 6.65 1.36 -5.19
C LEU A 46 8.16 1.15 -5.00
N LEU A 47 8.98 1.65 -5.92
CA LEU A 47 10.43 1.58 -5.77
C LEU A 47 10.92 2.32 -4.53
N TYR A 48 10.35 3.48 -4.23
CA TYR A 48 10.66 4.21 -3.02
C TYR A 48 10.36 3.36 -1.78
N ALA A 49 9.22 2.67 -1.78
CA ALA A 49 8.86 1.78 -0.67
C ALA A 49 9.87 0.64 -0.52
N PHE A 50 10.33 0.04 -1.61
CA PHE A 50 11.37 -0.98 -1.56
C PHE A 50 12.65 -0.46 -0.93
N HIS A 51 13.07 0.76 -1.30
CA HIS A 51 14.27 1.37 -0.72
C HIS A 51 14.11 1.67 0.76
N ARG A 52 12.95 2.20 1.15
CA ARG A 52 12.70 2.55 2.53
C ARG A 52 12.75 1.34 3.46
N TYR A 53 12.28 0.19 2.97
CA TYR A 53 12.23 -1.04 3.75
C TYR A 53 13.21 -2.08 3.21
N SER A 54 14.34 -1.64 2.68
CA SER A 54 15.32 -2.50 2.03
C SER A 54 15.93 -3.55 2.97
N ASP A 55 15.96 -3.26 4.26
CA ASP A 55 16.45 -4.19 5.29
C ASP A 55 15.41 -5.23 5.70
N ARG A 56 14.20 -5.14 5.17
CA ARG A 56 13.08 -6.00 5.53
C ARG A 56 12.39 -6.67 4.34
N LEU A 57 13.03 -6.68 3.17
CA LEU A 57 12.40 -7.19 1.95
C LEU A 57 11.95 -8.66 2.06
N ASP A 58 12.62 -9.43 2.89
CA ASP A 58 12.27 -10.84 3.13
C ASP A 58 11.14 -11.01 4.16
N LYS A 59 10.80 -9.96 4.90
CA LYS A 59 9.80 -10.00 5.98
C LYS A 59 8.57 -9.17 5.69
N THR A 60 8.59 -8.35 4.64
CA THR A 60 7.54 -7.40 4.32
C THR A 60 6.97 -7.70 2.94
N ALA A 61 5.66 -7.82 2.85
CA ALA A 61 4.97 -7.92 1.57
C ALA A 61 4.68 -6.53 1.02
N PHE A 62 4.79 -6.37 -0.29
CA PHE A 62 4.55 -5.08 -0.95
C PHE A 62 3.39 -5.20 -1.93
N VAL A 63 2.47 -4.24 -1.87
CA VAL A 63 1.30 -4.18 -2.74
C VAL A 63 1.22 -2.80 -3.37
N GLY A 64 1.06 -2.75 -4.68
CA GLY A 64 0.94 -1.50 -5.41
C GLY A 64 -0.52 -1.19 -5.78
N VAL A 65 -0.94 0.05 -5.51
CA VAL A 65 -2.21 0.60 -5.99
C VAL A 65 -1.89 1.73 -6.94
N HIS A 66 -2.28 1.58 -8.19
CA HIS A 66 -1.92 2.51 -9.25
C HIS A 66 -2.94 3.63 -9.39
N THR A 67 -2.50 4.88 -9.31
CA THR A 67 -3.39 6.05 -9.39
C THR A 67 -3.30 6.79 -10.71
N GLY A 68 -2.39 6.40 -11.60
CA GLY A 68 -2.21 7.04 -12.90
C GLY A 68 -2.13 6.01 -14.02
N HIS A 69 -1.09 6.09 -14.84
CA HIS A 69 -0.85 5.09 -15.89
C HIS A 69 -0.50 3.75 -15.28
N LEU A 70 -0.98 2.67 -15.91
CA LEU A 70 -0.65 1.33 -15.47
C LEU A 70 0.85 1.09 -15.67
N GLY A 71 1.56 0.79 -14.57
CA GLY A 71 2.93 0.38 -14.59
C GLY A 71 3.07 -1.13 -14.53
N PHE A 72 4.31 -1.59 -14.44
CA PHE A 72 4.59 -3.02 -14.42
C PHE A 72 4.35 -3.67 -13.05
N TYR A 73 4.44 -2.89 -11.99
CA TYR A 73 4.49 -3.42 -10.63
C TYR A 73 3.24 -3.16 -9.80
N ALA A 74 2.33 -2.33 -10.30
CA ALA A 74 1.09 -2.05 -9.56
C ALA A 74 0.08 -3.18 -9.78
N ASP A 75 -0.35 -3.79 -8.70
CA ASP A 75 -1.25 -4.94 -8.74
C ASP A 75 -2.73 -4.54 -8.73
N TRP A 76 -3.03 -3.35 -8.23
CA TRP A 76 -4.40 -2.92 -8.00
C TRP A 76 -4.66 -1.52 -8.53
N VAL A 77 -5.91 -1.23 -8.83
CA VAL A 77 -6.36 0.11 -9.25
C VAL A 77 -7.33 0.65 -8.19
N PRO A 78 -7.54 2.00 -8.15
CA PRO A 78 -8.37 2.60 -7.10
C PRO A 78 -9.78 2.01 -6.97
N GLN A 79 -10.36 1.56 -8.07
CA GLN A 79 -11.69 0.99 -8.08
C GLN A 79 -11.77 -0.36 -7.35
N GLU A 80 -10.62 -0.98 -7.10
CA GLU A 80 -10.54 -2.29 -6.47
C GLU A 80 -10.18 -2.23 -4.99
N ILE A 81 -10.23 -1.03 -4.41
CA ILE A 81 -9.71 -0.82 -3.05
C ILE A 81 -10.41 -1.68 -2.00
N GLU A 82 -11.72 -1.87 -2.12
CA GLU A 82 -12.47 -2.70 -1.19
C GLU A 82 -12.05 -4.16 -1.29
N LYS A 83 -11.81 -4.64 -2.50
CA LYS A 83 -11.31 -6.01 -2.72
C LYS A 83 -9.91 -6.17 -2.16
N LEU A 84 -9.06 -5.18 -2.35
CA LEU A 84 -7.70 -5.18 -1.82
C LEU A 84 -7.70 -5.27 -0.30
N VAL A 85 -8.50 -4.44 0.36
CA VAL A 85 -8.59 -4.43 1.82
C VAL A 85 -9.08 -5.77 2.34
N LEU A 86 -10.10 -6.35 1.72
CA LEU A 86 -10.61 -7.65 2.10
C LEU A 86 -9.56 -8.75 1.91
N ALA A 87 -8.81 -8.70 0.81
CA ALA A 87 -7.74 -9.67 0.57
C ALA A 87 -6.65 -9.59 1.63
N ILE A 88 -6.23 -8.39 1.99
CA ILE A 88 -5.22 -8.17 3.02
C ILE A 88 -5.72 -8.64 4.38
N ALA A 89 -6.95 -8.29 4.73
CA ALA A 89 -7.53 -8.64 6.04
C ALA A 89 -7.71 -10.13 6.23
N LYS A 90 -7.92 -10.88 5.13
CA LYS A 90 -8.12 -12.34 5.17
C LYS A 90 -6.82 -13.12 5.04
N THR A 91 -5.74 -12.49 4.66
CA THR A 91 -4.45 -13.17 4.51
C THR A 91 -3.80 -13.31 5.87
N PRO A 92 -3.43 -14.52 6.27
CA PRO A 92 -2.77 -14.74 7.55
C PRO A 92 -1.37 -14.16 7.59
#